data_6da12abd8024f9841cefbdd8c01ef480
#
_entry.id   6da12abd8024f9841cefbdd8c01ef480
#
_cell.length_a   1.000
_cell.length_b   1.000
_cell.length_c   1.000
_cell.angle_alpha   90.00
_cell.angle_beta   90.00
_cell.angle_gamma   90.00
#
_symmetry.space_group_name_H-M   'P 1'
#
loop_
_entity.id
_entity.type
_entity.pdbx_description
1 polymer ?
#
loop_
_entity_poly.entity_id
_entity_poly.type
_entity_poly.pdbx_seq_one_letter_code
_entity_poly.pdbx_strand_id
1 'polypeptide(L)'
;MGETAGRTGSRGAWLGMRAARLAAVVALAGAGLLSAAPSAQAANGDFTGALAASASTVKMGATFTVTESAINLGNTQVSGITVGIRRLGFTVVSSKPPRTGICRIAGSATCSFLLLAGQETQTYTLTLSPTAPGTYTLQGWTTQPSTGRGFGASVTVTVTS
;
A
#
# COMPACT_ATOMS: atom_id res chain seq x y z
N MET A 1 70.30 15.38 22.27
CA MET A 1 69.66 16.43 21.45
C MET A 1 68.64 15.74 20.55
N GLY A 2 67.42 15.94 20.83
CA GLY A 2 66.32 15.29 20.09
C GLY A 2 64.99 15.65 20.75
N GLU A 3 64.37 16.68 20.23
CA GLU A 3 63.13 17.29 20.71
C GLU A 3 61.92 16.45 20.34
N THR A 4 61.11 16.06 21.32
CA THR A 4 59.85 15.36 21.13
C THR A 4 58.70 16.38 21.12
N ALA A 5 58.18 16.60 19.92
CA ALA A 5 56.97 17.41 19.73
C ALA A 5 55.71 16.64 20.15
N GLY A 6 54.97 17.21 21.10
CA GLY A 6 53.70 16.70 21.58
C GLY A 6 52.58 16.85 20.55
N ARG A 7 51.82 15.78 20.39
CA ARG A 7 50.61 15.73 19.53
C ARG A 7 49.36 15.80 20.43
N THR A 8 48.77 16.96 20.51
CA THR A 8 47.48 17.19 21.17
C THR A 8 46.37 16.52 20.41
N GLY A 9 45.76 15.51 21.02
CA GLY A 9 44.57 14.84 20.49
C GLY A 9 43.31 15.68 20.66
N SER A 10 42.72 16.13 19.60
CA SER A 10 41.40 16.78 19.64
C SER A 10 40.34 15.69 19.80
N ARG A 11 39.65 15.71 20.93
CA ARG A 11 38.44 14.90 21.16
C ARG A 11 37.30 15.54 20.40
N GLY A 12 37.00 14.99 19.22
CA GLY A 12 35.79 15.33 18.48
C GLY A 12 34.56 14.80 19.21
N ALA A 13 33.76 15.73 19.71
CA ALA A 13 32.45 15.43 20.28
C ALA A 13 31.51 14.95 19.15
N TRP A 14 31.12 13.69 19.22
CA TRP A 14 30.06 13.17 18.37
C TRP A 14 28.73 13.68 18.89
N LEU A 15 28.26 14.78 18.34
CA LEU A 15 26.88 15.21 18.46
C LEU A 15 26.01 14.24 17.66
N GLY A 16 25.33 13.36 18.38
CA GLY A 16 24.34 12.47 17.81
C GLY A 16 23.17 13.26 17.23
N MET A 17 23.19 13.49 15.93
CA MET A 17 22.02 13.94 15.22
C MET A 17 20.96 12.82 15.24
N ARG A 18 20.01 12.95 16.14
CA ARG A 18 18.75 12.21 16.04
C ARG A 18 18.02 12.76 14.82
N ALA A 19 18.15 12.06 13.71
CA ALA A 19 17.36 12.34 12.52
C ALA A 19 15.87 12.13 12.87
N ALA A 20 15.16 13.24 13.04
CA ALA A 20 13.71 13.24 13.09
C ALA A 20 13.23 12.77 11.71
N ARG A 21 12.69 11.55 11.65
CA ARG A 21 12.07 11.00 10.45
C ARG A 21 10.77 11.76 10.24
N LEU A 22 10.80 12.75 9.37
CA LEU A 22 9.62 13.36 8.81
C LEU A 22 8.95 12.29 7.93
N ALA A 23 7.82 11.77 8.39
CA ALA A 23 6.91 11.03 7.55
C ALA A 23 6.41 11.98 6.47
N ALA A 24 6.91 11.84 5.26
CA ALA A 24 6.40 12.55 4.10
C ALA A 24 4.99 12.04 3.81
N VAL A 25 3.98 12.73 4.32
CA VAL A 25 2.61 12.59 3.89
C VAL A 25 2.56 13.18 2.48
N VAL A 26 2.55 12.32 1.47
CA VAL A 26 2.27 12.74 0.09
C VAL A 26 0.80 13.16 0.04
N ALA A 27 0.56 14.46 0.19
CA ALA A 27 -0.73 15.06 -0.06
C ALA A 27 -0.93 15.10 -1.58
N LEU A 28 -1.64 14.11 -2.14
CA LEU A 28 -2.20 14.21 -3.48
C LEU A 28 -3.38 15.19 -3.40
N ALA A 29 -3.13 16.45 -3.74
CA ALA A 29 -4.15 17.45 -3.97
C ALA A 29 -4.84 17.12 -5.31
N GLY A 30 -6.04 16.59 -5.22
CA GLY A 30 -6.91 16.32 -6.38
C GLY A 30 -8.26 15.80 -5.90
N ALA A 31 -9.28 16.66 -5.88
CA ALA A 31 -10.71 16.39 -5.77
C ALA A 31 -11.13 15.13 -4.96
N GLY A 32 -11.46 15.34 -3.69
CA GLY A 32 -12.45 14.52 -3.01
C GLY A 32 -12.05 13.10 -2.59
N LEU A 33 -10.79 12.84 -2.25
CA LEU A 33 -10.40 11.60 -1.58
C LEU A 33 -10.80 11.68 -0.11
N LEU A 34 -11.99 11.16 0.22
CA LEU A 34 -12.27 10.75 1.59
C LEU A 34 -11.35 9.58 1.90
N SER A 35 -10.18 9.89 2.42
CA SER A 35 -9.28 8.89 3.00
C SER A 35 -10.01 8.24 4.16
N ALA A 36 -10.60 7.06 3.95
CA ALA A 36 -10.76 6.16 5.07
C ALA A 36 -9.35 5.98 5.63
N ALA A 37 -9.11 6.51 6.83
CA ALA A 37 -7.83 6.35 7.50
C ALA A 37 -7.52 4.85 7.51
N PRO A 38 -6.37 4.40 7.03
CA PRO A 38 -5.99 3.02 7.18
C PRO A 38 -6.01 2.74 8.67
N SER A 39 -6.79 1.74 9.09
CA SER A 39 -6.65 1.19 10.43
C SER A 39 -5.23 0.63 10.48
N ALA A 40 -4.30 1.43 11.00
CA ALA A 40 -2.92 1.05 11.18
C ALA A 40 -2.90 0.01 12.31
N GLN A 41 -3.13 -1.24 11.98
CA GLN A 41 -2.63 -2.33 12.79
C GLN A 41 -1.11 -2.31 12.60
N ALA A 42 -0.42 -1.84 13.64
CA ALA A 42 1.02 -1.99 13.76
C ALA A 42 1.32 -3.49 13.71
N ALA A 43 1.62 -3.99 12.53
CA ALA A 43 1.93 -5.38 12.34
C ALA A 43 3.40 -5.60 12.68
N ASN A 44 3.65 -6.65 13.45
CA ASN A 44 4.97 -7.23 13.61
C ASN A 44 5.43 -7.84 12.28
N GLY A 45 5.69 -7.00 11.27
CA GLY A 45 6.10 -7.44 9.96
C GLY A 45 6.72 -6.30 9.16
N ASP A 46 7.54 -6.68 8.20
CA ASP A 46 8.26 -5.73 7.36
C ASP A 46 7.36 -5.15 6.26
N PHE A 47 6.10 -5.56 6.13
CA PHE A 47 5.16 -5.06 5.13
C PHE A 47 3.75 -4.80 5.70
N THR A 48 2.96 -4.01 4.99
CA THR A 48 1.54 -3.74 5.27
C THR A 48 0.74 -3.65 3.96
N GLY A 49 -0.59 -3.57 4.08
CA GLY A 49 -1.50 -3.37 2.96
C GLY A 49 -2.45 -2.20 3.19
N ALA A 50 -2.93 -1.58 2.12
CA ALA A 50 -3.92 -0.53 2.17
C ALA A 50 -4.86 -0.61 0.97
N LEU A 51 -6.18 -0.41 1.20
CA LEU A 51 -7.20 -0.34 0.15
C LEU A 51 -7.79 1.06 0.09
N ALA A 52 -7.90 1.61 -1.11
CA ALA A 52 -8.52 2.91 -1.34
C ALA A 52 -9.48 2.84 -2.55
N ALA A 53 -10.59 3.58 -2.48
CA ALA A 53 -11.47 3.82 -3.61
C ALA A 53 -11.42 5.29 -4.03
N SER A 54 -11.53 5.57 -5.32
CA SER A 54 -11.54 6.94 -5.84
C SER A 54 -12.83 7.70 -5.54
N ALA A 55 -13.88 6.99 -5.13
CA ALA A 55 -15.16 7.60 -4.75
C ALA A 55 -15.87 6.72 -3.71
N SER A 56 -16.56 7.34 -2.75
CA SER A 56 -17.45 6.68 -1.80
C SER A 56 -18.89 6.58 -2.31
N THR A 57 -19.24 7.35 -3.33
CA THR A 57 -20.54 7.31 -4.01
C THR A 57 -20.35 7.32 -5.52
N VAL A 58 -21.02 6.42 -6.22
CA VAL A 58 -20.90 6.23 -7.67
C VAL A 58 -22.31 6.07 -8.26
N LYS A 59 -22.58 6.68 -9.42
CA LYS A 59 -23.83 6.45 -10.14
C LYS A 59 -23.78 5.18 -10.98
N MET A 60 -24.93 4.56 -11.20
CA MET A 60 -25.05 3.49 -12.19
C MET A 60 -24.55 3.95 -13.56
N GLY A 61 -23.80 3.09 -14.24
CA GLY A 61 -23.18 3.39 -15.53
C GLY A 61 -21.86 4.18 -15.46
N ALA A 62 -21.52 4.75 -14.31
CA ALA A 62 -20.21 5.37 -14.10
C ALA A 62 -19.16 4.32 -13.70
N THR A 63 -17.88 4.68 -13.84
CA THR A 63 -16.76 3.86 -13.37
C THR A 63 -15.99 4.57 -12.27
N PHE A 64 -15.33 3.81 -11.42
CA PHE A 64 -14.43 4.29 -10.38
C PHE A 64 -13.25 3.34 -10.23
N THR A 65 -12.20 3.76 -9.55
CA THR A 65 -11.04 2.92 -9.32
C THR A 65 -10.94 2.49 -7.87
N VAL A 66 -10.43 1.27 -7.68
CA VAL A 66 -10.06 0.72 -6.37
C VAL A 66 -8.62 0.27 -6.46
N THR A 67 -7.81 0.69 -5.50
CA THR A 67 -6.38 0.40 -5.45
C THR A 67 -6.03 -0.30 -4.16
N GLU A 68 -5.44 -1.48 -4.27
CA GLU A 68 -4.78 -2.19 -3.17
C GLU A 68 -3.28 -1.94 -3.27
N SER A 69 -2.67 -1.59 -2.15
CA SER A 69 -1.24 -1.29 -2.05
C SER A 69 -0.56 -2.29 -1.13
N ALA A 70 0.58 -2.83 -1.55
CA ALA A 70 1.53 -3.52 -0.69
C ALA A 70 2.71 -2.60 -0.42
N ILE A 71 3.03 -2.39 0.85
CA ILE A 71 4.04 -1.44 1.29
C ILE A 71 5.05 -2.19 2.15
N ASN A 72 6.31 -2.22 1.73
CA ASN A 72 7.40 -2.72 2.56
C ASN A 72 7.89 -1.60 3.48
N LEU A 73 7.73 -1.79 4.77
CA LEU A 73 8.14 -0.83 5.81
C LEU A 73 9.59 -1.04 6.27
N GLY A 74 10.16 -2.20 5.95
CA GLY A 74 11.52 -2.57 6.30
C GLY A 74 12.55 -2.08 5.28
N ASN A 75 13.83 -2.27 5.59
CA ASN A 75 14.94 -1.98 4.68
C ASN A 75 15.36 -3.21 3.87
N THR A 76 14.84 -4.38 4.21
CA THR A 76 15.12 -5.64 3.53
C THR A 76 14.01 -5.99 2.56
N GLN A 77 14.35 -6.70 1.51
CA GLN A 77 13.41 -7.18 0.52
C GLN A 77 12.46 -8.22 1.12
N VAL A 78 11.18 -8.12 0.77
CA VAL A 78 10.13 -9.11 1.07
C VAL A 78 9.76 -9.84 -0.22
N SER A 79 9.59 -11.16 -0.15
CA SER A 79 9.28 -11.99 -1.32
C SER A 79 7.92 -12.68 -1.20
N GLY A 80 7.37 -13.08 -2.35
CA GLY A 80 6.16 -13.90 -2.42
C GLY A 80 4.90 -13.18 -1.94
N ILE A 81 4.76 -11.89 -2.21
CA ILE A 81 3.58 -11.11 -1.83
C ILE A 81 2.43 -11.38 -2.80
N THR A 82 1.23 -11.52 -2.26
CA THR A 82 -0.02 -11.57 -3.02
C THR A 82 -0.95 -10.46 -2.53
N VAL A 83 -1.43 -9.64 -3.45
CA VAL A 83 -2.49 -8.66 -3.20
C VAL A 83 -3.77 -9.12 -3.86
N GLY A 84 -4.90 -8.77 -3.27
CA GLY A 84 -6.19 -9.13 -3.86
C GLY A 84 -7.30 -8.15 -3.49
N ILE A 85 -8.33 -8.10 -4.35
CA ILE A 85 -9.53 -7.28 -4.15
C ILE A 85 -10.75 -8.15 -4.41
N ARG A 86 -11.63 -8.28 -3.41
CA ARG A 86 -12.96 -8.86 -3.55
C ARG A 86 -13.94 -7.77 -4.00
N ARG A 87 -14.61 -8.00 -5.11
CA ARG A 87 -15.37 -6.98 -5.84
C ARG A 87 -16.88 -7.30 -5.96
N LEU A 88 -17.50 -7.80 -4.90
CA LEU A 88 -18.93 -8.13 -4.91
C LEU A 88 -19.78 -6.93 -5.36
N GLY A 89 -20.66 -7.14 -6.33
CA GLY A 89 -21.55 -6.09 -6.88
C GLY A 89 -20.93 -5.22 -8.00
N PHE A 90 -19.73 -5.58 -8.49
CA PHE A 90 -19.04 -4.81 -9.54
C PHE A 90 -18.45 -5.71 -10.61
N THR A 91 -18.45 -5.22 -11.85
CA THR A 91 -17.67 -5.79 -12.96
C THR A 91 -16.33 -5.05 -13.11
N VAL A 92 -15.29 -5.78 -13.50
CA VAL A 92 -13.99 -5.17 -13.83
C VAL A 92 -14.02 -4.68 -15.27
N VAL A 93 -13.81 -3.38 -15.46
CA VAL A 93 -13.68 -2.73 -16.76
C VAL A 93 -12.24 -2.82 -17.25
N SER A 94 -11.29 -2.54 -16.36
CA SER A 94 -9.85 -2.66 -16.64
C SER A 94 -9.07 -2.92 -15.38
N SER A 95 -7.83 -3.36 -15.54
CA SER A 95 -6.90 -3.54 -14.42
C SER A 95 -5.52 -3.00 -14.77
N LYS A 96 -4.87 -2.39 -13.78
CA LYS A 96 -3.47 -1.98 -13.84
C LYS A 96 -2.69 -2.82 -12.83
N PRO A 97 -1.94 -3.83 -13.29
CA PRO A 97 -1.15 -4.69 -12.42
C PRO A 97 0.01 -3.94 -11.76
N PRO A 98 0.57 -4.48 -10.68
CA PRO A 98 1.86 -4.05 -10.14
C PRO A 98 2.96 -4.17 -11.20
N ARG A 99 4.07 -3.49 -10.97
CA ARG A 99 5.21 -3.42 -11.90
C ARG A 99 5.75 -4.82 -12.29
N THR A 100 5.76 -5.75 -11.35
CA THR A 100 6.24 -7.12 -11.54
C THR A 100 5.24 -8.08 -10.92
N GLY A 101 4.25 -8.53 -11.68
CA GLY A 101 3.24 -9.42 -11.10
C GLY A 101 2.47 -10.21 -12.13
N ILE A 102 2.02 -11.40 -11.71
CA ILE A 102 1.08 -12.21 -12.47
C ILE A 102 -0.30 -12.00 -11.83
N CYS A 103 -1.21 -11.42 -12.61
CA CYS A 103 -2.56 -11.12 -12.16
C CYS A 103 -3.59 -12.05 -12.75
N ARG A 104 -4.60 -12.39 -11.94
CA ARG A 104 -5.78 -13.16 -12.36
C ARG A 104 -7.03 -12.43 -11.93
N ILE A 105 -8.01 -12.37 -12.81
CA ILE A 105 -9.33 -11.79 -12.54
C ILE A 105 -10.34 -12.91 -12.68
N ALA A 106 -10.83 -13.41 -11.54
CA ALA A 106 -11.89 -14.41 -11.46
C ALA A 106 -12.98 -13.88 -10.51
N GLY A 107 -13.49 -14.64 -9.57
CA GLY A 107 -14.42 -14.17 -8.50
C GLY A 107 -13.81 -13.05 -7.63
N SER A 108 -12.52 -13.11 -7.38
CA SER A 108 -11.69 -12.01 -6.87
C SER A 108 -10.58 -11.69 -7.86
N ALA A 109 -10.06 -10.46 -7.80
CA ALA A 109 -8.91 -10.05 -8.57
C ALA A 109 -7.67 -10.15 -7.69
N THR A 110 -6.67 -10.92 -8.12
CA THR A 110 -5.45 -11.18 -7.35
C THR A 110 -4.22 -10.95 -8.20
N CYS A 111 -3.17 -10.41 -7.61
CA CYS A 111 -1.85 -10.32 -8.20
C CYS A 111 -0.81 -10.88 -7.24
N SER A 112 0.04 -11.76 -7.76
CA SER A 112 1.22 -12.25 -7.03
C SER A 112 2.46 -11.66 -7.64
N PHE A 113 3.35 -11.12 -6.83
CA PHE A 113 4.64 -10.60 -7.25
C PHE A 113 5.76 -11.15 -6.39
N LEU A 114 6.89 -11.40 -7.04
CA LEU A 114 7.97 -12.14 -6.40
C LEU A 114 8.72 -11.32 -5.37
N LEU A 115 8.85 -10.02 -5.59
CA LEU A 115 9.76 -9.17 -4.81
C LEU A 115 9.14 -7.81 -4.54
N LEU A 116 9.29 -7.35 -3.30
CA LEU A 116 8.99 -6.00 -2.85
C LEU A 116 10.24 -5.47 -2.14
N ALA A 117 10.97 -4.57 -2.79
CA ALA A 117 12.23 -4.03 -2.26
C ALA A 117 12.00 -3.30 -0.93
N GLY A 118 13.06 -3.05 -0.18
CA GLY A 118 12.97 -2.26 1.05
C GLY A 118 12.41 -0.86 0.77
N GLN A 119 11.45 -0.40 1.57
CA GLN A 119 10.75 0.89 1.44
C GLN A 119 9.91 1.04 0.14
N GLU A 120 9.72 -0.04 -0.61
CA GLU A 120 8.95 -0.02 -1.86
C GLU A 120 7.45 -0.12 -1.59
N THR A 121 6.65 0.55 -2.42
CA THR A 121 5.20 0.38 -2.53
C THR A 121 4.86 -0.10 -3.93
N GLN A 122 4.09 -1.18 -4.00
CA GLN A 122 3.48 -1.65 -5.25
C GLN A 122 1.97 -1.61 -5.15
N THR A 123 1.32 -1.25 -6.25
CA THR A 123 -0.14 -1.06 -6.29
C THR A 123 -0.79 -1.95 -7.35
N TYR A 124 -1.97 -2.47 -7.02
CA TYR A 124 -2.88 -3.11 -7.94
C TYR A 124 -4.16 -2.30 -8.04
N THR A 125 -4.45 -1.75 -9.20
CA THR A 125 -5.64 -0.91 -9.42
C THR A 125 -6.63 -1.60 -10.35
N LEU A 126 -7.89 -1.61 -9.94
CA LEU A 126 -9.03 -2.03 -10.75
C LEU A 126 -9.89 -0.83 -11.09
N THR A 127 -10.34 -0.73 -12.34
CA THR A 127 -11.47 0.11 -12.73
C THR A 127 -12.72 -0.75 -12.70
N LEU A 128 -13.70 -0.33 -11.88
CA LEU A 128 -14.92 -1.06 -11.62
C LEU A 128 -16.15 -0.30 -12.14
N SER A 129 -17.16 -1.06 -12.58
CA SER A 129 -18.49 -0.56 -12.92
C SER A 129 -19.52 -1.25 -12.03
N PRO A 130 -20.48 -0.51 -11.42
CA PRO A 130 -21.55 -1.09 -10.63
C PRO A 130 -22.47 -1.99 -11.45
N THR A 131 -22.99 -3.07 -10.85
CA THR A 131 -23.98 -3.95 -11.46
C THR A 131 -25.40 -3.69 -10.98
N ALA A 132 -25.57 -3.06 -9.80
CA ALA A 132 -26.87 -2.68 -9.23
C ALA A 132 -26.69 -1.53 -8.23
N PRO A 133 -27.74 -0.72 -7.95
CA PRO A 133 -27.74 0.23 -6.86
C PRO A 133 -27.63 -0.48 -5.50
N GLY A 134 -27.03 0.18 -4.50
CA GLY A 134 -26.89 -0.35 -3.15
C GLY A 134 -25.59 0.07 -2.49
N THR A 135 -25.37 -0.40 -1.27
CA THR A 135 -24.13 -0.15 -0.52
C THR A 135 -23.31 -1.43 -0.47
N TYR A 136 -22.07 -1.33 -0.91
CA TYR A 136 -21.14 -2.46 -1.06
C TYR A 136 -19.87 -2.23 -0.25
N THR A 137 -19.40 -3.27 0.42
CA THR A 137 -18.10 -3.29 1.08
C THR A 137 -17.12 -4.06 0.21
N LEU A 138 -16.14 -3.35 -0.34
CA LEU A 138 -15.01 -3.94 -1.03
C LEU A 138 -13.95 -4.34 0.01
N GLN A 139 -13.33 -5.49 -0.19
CA GLN A 139 -12.30 -6.01 0.70
C GLN A 139 -11.00 -6.17 -0.08
N GLY A 140 -9.92 -5.59 0.44
CA GLY A 140 -8.57 -5.80 -0.03
C GLY A 140 -7.79 -6.67 0.95
N TRP A 141 -6.78 -7.36 0.45
CA TRP A 141 -5.81 -8.07 1.28
C TRP A 141 -4.44 -8.10 0.64
N THR A 142 -3.45 -8.05 1.50
CA THR A 142 -2.05 -8.25 1.14
C THR A 142 -1.52 -9.37 2.01
N THR A 143 -0.99 -10.42 1.42
CA THR A 143 -0.52 -11.61 2.13
C THR A 143 0.86 -12.03 1.65
N GLN A 144 1.62 -12.66 2.56
CA GLN A 144 2.85 -13.39 2.28
C GLN A 144 2.64 -14.86 2.68
N PRO A 145 2.22 -15.72 1.74
CA PRO A 145 1.85 -17.10 2.04
C PRO A 145 2.95 -17.92 2.73
N SER A 146 4.21 -17.67 2.39
CA SER A 146 5.37 -18.39 2.98
C SER A 146 5.54 -18.16 4.48
N THR A 147 5.03 -17.05 5.03
CA THR A 147 5.12 -16.71 6.46
C THR A 147 3.77 -16.76 7.17
N GLY A 148 2.66 -16.93 6.43
CA GLY A 148 1.30 -16.82 6.94
C GLY A 148 0.89 -15.40 7.35
N ARG A 149 1.71 -14.39 7.07
CA ARG A 149 1.39 -13.00 7.37
C ARG A 149 0.40 -12.43 6.37
N GLY A 150 -0.51 -11.56 6.84
CA GLY A 150 -1.47 -10.91 5.97
C GLY A 150 -2.14 -9.70 6.62
N PHE A 151 -2.60 -8.79 5.77
CA PHE A 151 -3.35 -7.59 6.13
C PHE A 151 -4.61 -7.55 5.31
N GLY A 152 -5.71 -7.20 5.97
CA GLY A 152 -6.99 -6.93 5.33
C GLY A 152 -7.38 -5.47 5.49
N ALA A 153 -7.98 -4.91 4.46
CA ALA A 153 -8.58 -3.58 4.49
C ALA A 153 -9.95 -3.63 3.83
N SER A 154 -10.82 -2.68 4.15
CA SER A 154 -12.13 -2.57 3.50
C SER A 154 -12.49 -1.12 3.22
N VAL A 155 -13.28 -0.92 2.17
CA VAL A 155 -13.84 0.39 1.81
C VAL A 155 -15.30 0.20 1.39
N THR A 156 -16.16 1.11 1.84
CA THR A 156 -17.58 1.09 1.50
C THR A 156 -17.86 2.06 0.35
N VAL A 157 -18.61 1.59 -0.65
CA VAL A 157 -19.05 2.38 -1.80
C VAL A 157 -20.56 2.28 -1.93
N THR A 158 -21.23 3.43 -2.03
CA THR A 158 -22.67 3.54 -2.27
C THR A 158 -22.91 3.78 -3.75
N VAL A 159 -23.73 2.93 -4.37
CA VAL A 159 -24.15 3.06 -5.77
C VAL A 159 -25.56 3.64 -5.81
N THR A 160 -25.71 4.77 -6.51
CA THR A 160 -27.00 5.43 -6.72
C THR A 160 -27.51 5.16 -8.14
N SER A 161 -28.80 5.31 -8.33
CA SER A 161 -29.48 5.26 -9.64
C SER A 161 -29.04 6.38 -10.54
#